data_96ef810fd4af9bad8365bf0e9fc0edde
#
_entry.id   96ef810fd4af9bad8365bf0e9fc0edde
#
_cell.length_a   1.000
_cell.length_b   1.000
_cell.length_c   1.000
_cell.angle_alpha   90.00
_cell.angle_beta   90.00
_cell.angle_gamma   90.00
#
_symmetry.space_group_name_H-M   'P 1'
#
loop_
_entity.id
_entity.type
_entity.pdbx_description
1 polymer ?
#
loop_
_entity_poly.entity_id
_entity_poly.type
_entity_poly.pdbx_seq_one_letter_code
_entity_poly.pdbx_strand_id
1 'polypeptide(L)'
;ASVPRNRSGMGSAMNDTTRELGGALGVAVLGAILSATYEDKIRETAAAFPDQVREGLESSLAVALQVSEKLGPAAQSVADSAMDAFMSGMNQAAVVAACIIFASAIIAFVGLPKHAKKDDDTI
;
A
#
# COMPACT_ATOMS: atom_id res chain seq x y z
N ALA A 1 14.46 22.48 -16.74
CA ALA A 1 13.03 22.64 -17.04
C ALA A 1 12.85 22.59 -18.55
N SER A 2 12.18 21.58 -19.01
CA SER A 2 12.12 21.23 -20.44
C SER A 2 10.77 21.61 -21.09
N VAL A 3 9.92 22.34 -20.39
CA VAL A 3 8.60 22.74 -20.91
C VAL A 3 8.61 24.23 -21.24
N PRO A 4 8.34 24.62 -22.51
CA PRO A 4 8.22 26.03 -22.89
C PRO A 4 7.14 26.76 -22.08
N ARG A 5 7.33 28.06 -21.80
CA ARG A 5 6.41 28.87 -20.97
C ARG A 5 4.97 28.86 -21.50
N ASN A 6 4.77 28.80 -22.80
CA ASN A 6 3.45 28.73 -23.44
C ASN A 6 2.73 27.38 -23.24
N ARG A 7 3.41 26.35 -22.70
CA ARG A 7 2.86 25.02 -22.39
C ARG A 7 2.97 24.63 -20.92
N SER A 8 3.22 25.59 -20.04
CA SER A 8 3.39 25.34 -18.61
C SER A 8 2.17 24.68 -17.97
N GLY A 9 0.96 25.03 -18.40
CA GLY A 9 -0.27 24.39 -17.92
C GLY A 9 -0.36 22.90 -18.28
N MET A 10 0.11 22.50 -19.46
CA MET A 10 0.16 21.11 -19.87
C MET A 10 1.19 20.33 -19.06
N GLY A 11 2.33 20.95 -18.72
CA GLY A 11 3.35 20.34 -17.86
C GLY A 11 2.82 20.10 -16.43
N SER A 12 2.06 21.04 -15.88
CA SER A 12 1.41 20.89 -14.57
C SER A 12 0.37 19.78 -14.59
N ALA A 13 -0.53 19.76 -15.59
CA ALA A 13 -1.55 18.72 -15.73
C ALA A 13 -0.95 17.31 -15.84
N MET A 14 0.12 17.15 -16.62
CA MET A 14 0.83 15.87 -16.74
C MET A 14 1.44 15.44 -15.40
N ASN A 15 2.03 16.37 -14.66
CA ASN A 15 2.59 16.05 -13.34
C ASN A 15 1.49 15.62 -12.35
N ASP A 16 0.37 16.33 -12.32
CA ASP A 16 -0.75 16.00 -11.43
C ASP A 16 -1.37 14.64 -11.79
N THR A 17 -1.60 14.37 -13.07
CA THR A 17 -2.12 13.07 -13.53
C THR A 17 -1.15 11.93 -13.17
N THR A 18 0.15 12.11 -13.38
CA THR A 18 1.15 11.08 -13.04
C THR A 18 1.17 10.81 -11.54
N ARG A 19 1.04 11.85 -10.73
CA ARG A 19 0.99 11.74 -9.26
C ARG A 19 -0.26 11.00 -8.80
N GLU A 20 -1.43 11.31 -9.37
CA GLU A 20 -2.68 10.62 -9.03
C GLU A 20 -2.66 9.15 -9.43
N LEU A 21 -2.20 8.85 -10.65
CA LEU A 21 -2.06 7.47 -11.11
C LEU A 21 -1.07 6.68 -10.24
N GLY A 22 0.06 7.29 -9.89
CA GLY A 22 1.05 6.67 -9.00
C GLY A 22 0.48 6.39 -7.61
N GLY A 23 -0.29 7.33 -7.05
CA GLY A 23 -0.98 7.15 -5.78
C GLY A 23 -2.02 6.03 -5.82
N ALA A 24 -2.87 6.01 -6.84
CA ALA A 24 -3.90 4.98 -7.00
C ALA A 24 -3.29 3.57 -7.16
N LEU A 25 -2.27 3.42 -8.00
CA LEU A 25 -1.55 2.16 -8.17
C LEU A 25 -0.84 1.73 -6.88
N GLY A 26 -0.22 2.68 -6.17
CA GLY A 26 0.44 2.42 -4.89
C GLY A 26 -0.53 1.86 -3.85
N VAL A 27 -1.68 2.49 -3.66
CA VAL A 27 -2.73 2.02 -2.74
C VAL A 27 -3.24 0.64 -3.15
N ALA A 28 -3.47 0.40 -4.43
CA ALA A 28 -3.95 -0.89 -4.92
C ALA A 28 -2.95 -2.02 -4.65
N VAL A 29 -1.67 -1.80 -4.93
CA VAL A 29 -0.62 -2.80 -4.70
C VAL A 29 -0.42 -3.07 -3.20
N LEU A 30 -0.33 -2.02 -2.38
CA LEU A 30 -0.13 -2.19 -0.94
C LEU A 30 -1.35 -2.82 -0.26
N GLY A 31 -2.56 -2.46 -0.71
CA GLY A 31 -3.81 -3.09 -0.26
C GLY A 31 -3.89 -4.57 -0.62
N ALA A 32 -3.47 -4.94 -1.83
CA ALA A 32 -3.42 -6.34 -2.25
C ALA A 32 -2.42 -7.16 -1.41
N ILE A 33 -1.25 -6.61 -1.11
CA ILE A 33 -0.25 -7.26 -0.24
C ILE A 33 -0.80 -7.44 1.17
N LEU A 34 -1.43 -6.40 1.72
CA LEU A 34 -2.05 -6.45 3.04
C LEU A 34 -3.12 -7.55 3.10
N SER A 35 -4.06 -7.56 2.15
CA SER A 35 -5.14 -8.54 2.11
C SER A 35 -4.63 -9.97 1.94
N ALA A 36 -3.71 -10.20 1.02
CA ALA A 36 -3.14 -11.53 0.80
C ALA A 36 -2.40 -12.05 2.03
N THR A 37 -1.62 -11.19 2.68
CA THR A 37 -0.89 -11.59 3.90
C THR A 37 -1.82 -11.82 5.07
N TYR A 38 -2.86 -11.01 5.21
CA TYR A 38 -3.89 -11.19 6.23
C TYR A 38 -4.61 -12.53 6.06
N GLU A 39 -5.11 -12.80 4.85
CA GLU A 39 -5.80 -14.05 4.52
C GLU A 39 -4.92 -15.28 4.78
N ASP A 40 -3.66 -15.25 4.35
CA ASP A 40 -2.72 -16.34 4.56
C ASP A 40 -2.47 -16.62 6.04
N LYS A 41 -2.32 -15.57 6.84
CA LYS A 41 -2.06 -15.68 8.28
C LYS A 41 -3.27 -16.12 9.09
N ILE A 42 -4.47 -15.62 8.77
CA ILE A 42 -5.69 -15.95 9.52
C ILE A 42 -6.24 -17.33 9.16
N ARG A 43 -5.87 -17.87 8.01
CA ARG A 43 -6.38 -19.15 7.47
C ARG A 43 -6.23 -20.32 8.45
N GLU A 44 -5.13 -20.39 9.16
CA GLU A 44 -4.89 -21.46 10.15
C GLU A 44 -5.90 -21.37 11.30
N THR A 45 -6.14 -20.17 11.81
CA THR A 45 -7.14 -19.94 12.86
C THR A 45 -8.56 -20.17 12.33
N ALA A 46 -8.84 -19.70 11.12
CA ALA A 46 -10.15 -19.81 10.47
C ALA A 46 -10.52 -21.26 10.15
N ALA A 47 -9.54 -22.12 9.87
CA ALA A 47 -9.77 -23.54 9.55
C ALA A 47 -10.42 -24.35 10.69
N ALA A 48 -10.35 -23.87 11.92
CA ALA A 48 -11.00 -24.50 13.07
C ALA A 48 -12.53 -24.25 13.14
N PHE A 49 -13.07 -23.39 12.25
CA PHE A 49 -14.48 -22.97 12.28
C PHE A 49 -15.24 -23.44 11.03
N PRO A 50 -16.59 -23.51 11.10
CA PRO A 50 -17.44 -23.80 9.96
C PRO A 50 -17.25 -22.77 8.82
N ASP A 51 -17.56 -23.19 7.58
CA ASP A 51 -17.29 -22.39 6.37
C ASP A 51 -17.84 -20.96 6.41
N GLN A 52 -19.04 -20.76 6.94
CA GLN A 52 -19.64 -19.41 7.06
C GLN A 52 -18.86 -18.48 7.99
N VAL A 53 -18.31 -19.01 9.07
CA VAL A 53 -17.47 -18.27 10.03
C VAL A 53 -16.09 -18.04 9.41
N ARG A 54 -15.53 -19.05 8.76
CA ARG A 54 -14.24 -18.98 8.07
C ARG A 54 -14.22 -17.87 7.04
N GLU A 55 -15.20 -17.81 6.16
CA GLU A 55 -15.31 -16.77 5.14
C GLU A 55 -15.34 -15.35 5.76
N GLY A 56 -16.05 -15.19 6.87
CA GLY A 56 -16.08 -13.94 7.63
C GLY A 56 -14.70 -13.58 8.21
N LEU A 57 -13.99 -14.54 8.79
CA LEU A 57 -12.66 -14.31 9.36
C LEU A 57 -11.61 -13.98 8.30
N GLU A 58 -11.67 -14.61 7.14
CA GLU A 58 -10.73 -14.40 6.03
C GLU A 58 -11.01 -13.11 5.25
N SER A 59 -12.23 -12.57 5.27
CA SER A 59 -12.61 -11.44 4.43
C SER A 59 -11.95 -10.12 4.83
N SER A 60 -11.90 -9.81 6.12
CA SER A 60 -11.21 -8.61 6.64
C SER A 60 -11.14 -8.61 8.16
N LEU A 61 -10.19 -7.83 8.72
CA LEU A 61 -10.09 -7.63 10.17
C LEU A 61 -11.41 -7.14 10.79
N ALA A 62 -12.09 -6.19 10.14
CA ALA A 62 -13.32 -5.61 10.66
C ALA A 62 -14.43 -6.67 10.81
N VAL A 63 -14.59 -7.53 9.81
CA VAL A 63 -15.56 -8.64 9.86
C VAL A 63 -15.11 -9.71 10.84
N ALA A 64 -13.82 -10.02 10.90
CA ALA A 64 -13.27 -10.98 11.87
C ALA A 64 -13.57 -10.57 13.32
N LEU A 65 -13.40 -9.28 13.66
CA LEU A 65 -13.72 -8.76 14.98
C LEU A 65 -15.22 -8.86 15.31
N GLN A 66 -16.10 -8.54 14.35
CA GLN A 66 -17.55 -8.67 14.54
C GLN A 66 -18.00 -10.14 14.72
N VAL A 67 -17.37 -11.06 13.98
CA VAL A 67 -17.65 -12.48 14.09
C VAL A 67 -17.11 -13.03 15.40
N SER A 68 -15.91 -12.61 15.82
CA SER A 68 -15.29 -13.07 17.07
C SER A 68 -16.14 -12.77 18.29
N GLU A 69 -16.81 -11.61 18.35
CA GLU A 69 -17.72 -11.25 19.45
C GLU A 69 -18.84 -12.30 19.69
N LYS A 70 -19.20 -13.05 18.65
CA LYS A 70 -20.24 -14.09 18.69
C LYS A 70 -19.71 -15.48 19.05
N LEU A 71 -18.40 -15.66 19.14
CA LEU A 71 -17.75 -16.94 19.36
C LEU A 71 -17.56 -17.34 20.83
N GLY A 72 -18.07 -16.52 21.77
CA GLY A 72 -18.00 -16.81 23.20
C GLY A 72 -16.57 -17.00 23.71
N PRO A 73 -16.19 -18.16 24.27
CA PRO A 73 -14.87 -18.37 24.86
C PRO A 73 -13.71 -18.22 23.86
N ALA A 74 -13.95 -18.44 22.57
CA ALA A 74 -12.95 -18.30 21.51
C ALA A 74 -12.79 -16.87 20.99
N ALA A 75 -13.66 -15.95 21.40
CA ALA A 75 -13.69 -14.57 20.89
C ALA A 75 -12.33 -13.88 20.95
N GLN A 76 -11.69 -13.93 22.12
CA GLN A 76 -10.45 -13.20 22.35
C GLN A 76 -9.28 -13.79 21.55
N SER A 77 -9.13 -15.11 21.52
CA SER A 77 -8.05 -15.74 20.76
C SER A 77 -8.18 -15.51 19.26
N VAL A 78 -9.40 -15.49 18.73
CA VAL A 78 -9.66 -15.20 17.32
C VAL A 78 -9.39 -13.74 17.00
N ALA A 79 -9.82 -12.81 17.87
CA ALA A 79 -9.55 -11.38 17.70
C ALA A 79 -8.05 -11.08 17.73
N ASP A 80 -7.30 -11.67 18.64
CA ASP A 80 -5.86 -11.51 18.76
C ASP A 80 -5.15 -12.06 17.48
N SER A 81 -5.54 -13.24 17.01
CA SER A 81 -5.01 -13.81 15.77
C SER A 81 -5.30 -12.94 14.53
N ALA A 82 -6.50 -12.37 14.46
CA ALA A 82 -6.87 -11.46 13.38
C ALA A 82 -6.06 -10.14 13.41
N MET A 83 -5.84 -9.60 14.60
CA MET A 83 -4.98 -8.43 14.77
C MET A 83 -3.54 -8.70 14.40
N ASP A 84 -2.97 -9.83 14.82
CA ASP A 84 -1.61 -10.23 14.47
C ASP A 84 -1.44 -10.46 12.97
N ALA A 85 -2.43 -11.09 12.33
CA ALA A 85 -2.46 -11.28 10.89
C ALA A 85 -2.47 -9.93 10.14
N PHE A 86 -3.29 -8.99 10.58
CA PHE A 86 -3.37 -7.65 10.01
C PHE A 86 -2.07 -6.86 10.19
N MET A 87 -1.49 -6.88 11.39
CA MET A 87 -0.21 -6.23 11.68
C MET A 87 0.93 -6.81 10.83
N SER A 88 0.94 -8.11 10.62
CA SER A 88 1.89 -8.77 9.70
C SER A 88 1.74 -8.26 8.28
N GLY A 89 0.51 -8.19 7.76
CA GLY A 89 0.22 -7.66 6.43
C GLY A 89 0.65 -6.20 6.28
N MET A 90 0.36 -5.39 7.29
CA MET A 90 0.74 -3.97 7.30
C MET A 90 2.26 -3.79 7.31
N ASN A 91 2.97 -4.58 8.10
CA ASN A 91 4.43 -4.55 8.13
C ASN A 91 5.03 -4.97 6.79
N GLN A 92 4.51 -6.02 6.16
CA GLN A 92 4.96 -6.47 4.85
C GLN A 92 4.70 -5.43 3.75
N ALA A 93 3.52 -4.82 3.74
CA ALA A 93 3.20 -3.74 2.83
C ALA A 93 4.14 -2.53 3.02
N ALA A 94 4.44 -2.17 4.27
CA ALA A 94 5.37 -1.09 4.60
C ALA A 94 6.80 -1.37 4.09
N VAL A 95 7.29 -2.60 4.23
CA VAL A 95 8.61 -3.01 3.71
C VAL A 95 8.65 -2.89 2.19
N VAL A 96 7.62 -3.36 1.50
CA VAL A 96 7.53 -3.24 0.03
C VAL A 96 7.49 -1.76 -0.39
N ALA A 97 6.69 -0.94 0.30
CA ALA A 97 6.65 0.51 0.04
C ALA A 97 8.03 1.16 0.21
N ALA A 98 8.74 0.83 1.29
CA ALA A 98 10.10 1.33 1.53
C ALA A 98 11.07 0.92 0.42
N CYS A 99 11.02 -0.31 -0.05
CA CYS A 99 11.84 -0.79 -1.17
C CYS A 99 11.53 -0.02 -2.48
N ILE A 100 10.26 0.23 -2.77
CA ILE A 100 9.84 1.01 -3.95
C ILE A 100 10.35 2.45 -3.87
N ILE A 101 10.20 3.09 -2.71
CA ILE A 101 10.69 4.46 -2.48
C ILE A 101 12.21 4.52 -2.66
N PHE A 102 12.94 3.57 -2.08
CA PHE A 102 14.39 3.51 -2.18
C PHE A 102 14.87 3.31 -3.63
N ALA A 103 14.23 2.37 -4.36
CA ALA A 103 14.50 2.16 -5.78
C ALA A 103 14.22 3.41 -6.62
N SER A 104 13.10 4.10 -6.34
CA SER A 104 12.73 5.33 -7.02
C SER A 104 13.74 6.46 -6.74
N ALA A 105 14.24 6.56 -5.52
CA ALA A 105 15.26 7.53 -5.14
C ALA A 105 16.59 7.28 -5.89
N ILE A 106 17.00 6.02 -6.04
CA ILE A 106 18.20 5.65 -6.84
C ILE A 106 18.00 6.04 -8.30
N ILE A 107 16.86 5.69 -8.90
CA ILE A 107 16.55 6.03 -10.29
C ILE A 107 16.59 7.55 -10.50
N ALA A 108 16.00 8.30 -9.59
CA ALA A 108 16.03 9.76 -9.64
C ALA A 108 17.46 10.32 -9.53
N PHE A 109 18.25 9.77 -8.62
CA PHE A 109 19.63 10.22 -8.39
C PHE A 109 20.55 9.94 -9.59
N VAL A 110 20.36 8.81 -10.26
CA VAL A 110 21.15 8.42 -11.43
C VAL A 110 20.64 9.10 -12.70
N GLY A 111 19.33 9.26 -12.84
CA GLY A 111 18.67 9.76 -14.06
C GLY A 111 18.61 11.28 -14.18
N LEU A 112 18.73 12.03 -13.06
CA LEU A 112 18.71 13.49 -13.15
C LEU A 112 20.09 14.01 -13.62
N PRO A 113 20.14 14.82 -14.69
CA PRO A 113 21.38 15.44 -15.13
C PRO A 113 21.90 16.42 -14.08
N LYS A 114 23.16 16.27 -13.70
CA LYS A 114 23.84 17.04 -12.63
C LYS A 114 24.05 18.52 -12.94
N HIS A 115 23.63 19.03 -14.11
CA HIS A 115 23.81 20.40 -14.51
C HIS A 115 22.48 21.05 -14.88
N ALA A 116 21.90 21.81 -13.96
CA ALA A 116 21.12 22.97 -14.34
C ALA A 116 22.13 23.99 -14.88
N LYS A 117 22.25 24.10 -16.21
CA LYS A 117 23.02 25.17 -16.84
C LYS A 117 22.33 26.47 -16.43
N LYS A 118 22.99 27.24 -15.58
CA LYS A 118 22.64 28.61 -15.29
C LYS A 118 22.89 29.37 -16.60
N ASP A 119 21.83 29.58 -17.38
CA ASP A 119 21.87 30.56 -18.46
C ASP A 119 22.01 31.91 -17.75
N ASP A 120 23.27 32.37 -17.70
CA ASP A 120 23.63 33.70 -17.32
C ASP A 120 23.13 34.59 -18.47
N ASP A 121 21.95 35.22 -18.26
CA ASP A 121 21.42 36.25 -19.11
C ASP A 121 22.35 37.45 -19.01
N THR A 122 23.27 37.51 -19.95
CA THR A 122 23.94 38.75 -20.27
C THR A 122 23.02 39.50 -21.22
N ILE A 123 22.29 40.48 -20.69
CA ILE A 123 21.77 41.73 -21.28
C ILE A 123 21.25 41.64 -22.72
#